data_8fa812c61fdfa80ef2850de89056dafb
#
_entry.id   8fa812c61fdfa80ef2850de89056dafb
#
_cell.length_a   1.000
_cell.length_b   1.000
_cell.length_c   1.000
_cell.angle_alpha   90.00
_cell.angle_beta   90.00
_cell.angle_gamma   90.00
#
_symmetry.space_group_name_H-M   'P 1'
#
loop_
_entity.id
_entity.type
_entity.pdbx_description
1 polymer ?
#
loop_
_entity_poly.entity_id
_entity_poly.type
_entity_poly.pdbx_seq_one_letter_code
_entity_poly.pdbx_strand_id
1 'polypeptide(L)'
;MELTRTLKPGFYAVELNKTVWIIPNYYQNLTPVGTGAYGTVCAAECRLTGEKVAIKKFSRPFQSAIHAKRTHRELKLLRSMNHENIIDMLDVFTPDINAASLQDVYFVSMLMGADLSSILKIQRLSDDHIQFLVYQILRGLKYIHSAGLIHRDLKPSNIAVNEDCELK
;
A
#
# COMPACT_ATOMS: atom_id res chain seq x y z
N MET A 1 -4.75 -20.46 -18.97
CA MET A 1 -4.03 -19.41 -19.73
C MET A 1 -2.58 -19.50 -19.27
N GLU A 2 -1.73 -20.15 -20.06
CA GLU A 2 -0.32 -20.33 -19.71
C GLU A 2 0.37 -18.97 -19.62
N LEU A 3 1.01 -18.72 -18.49
CA LEU A 3 1.89 -17.57 -18.28
C LEU A 3 3.16 -17.78 -19.11
N THR A 4 3.13 -17.36 -20.38
CA THR A 4 4.31 -17.37 -21.28
C THR A 4 5.35 -16.31 -20.95
N ARG A 5 5.22 -15.64 -19.78
CA ARG A 5 6.17 -14.62 -19.32
C ARG A 5 7.33 -15.29 -18.59
N THR A 6 8.54 -15.12 -19.09
CA THR A 6 9.75 -15.54 -18.37
C THR A 6 9.82 -14.78 -17.04
N LEU A 7 9.77 -15.53 -15.93
CA LEU A 7 9.85 -14.93 -14.61
C LEU A 7 11.27 -14.44 -14.32
N LYS A 8 11.37 -13.29 -13.68
CA LYS A 8 12.63 -12.78 -13.13
C LYS A 8 13.14 -13.76 -12.06
N PRO A 9 14.45 -14.12 -12.06
CA PRO A 9 15.00 -14.98 -11.01
C PRO A 9 14.65 -14.47 -9.61
N GLY A 10 14.25 -15.39 -8.72
CA GLY A 10 13.83 -15.06 -7.37
C GLY A 10 12.38 -14.56 -7.24
N PHE A 11 11.59 -14.62 -8.33
CA PHE A 11 10.15 -14.30 -8.32
C PHE A 11 9.33 -15.56 -8.60
N TYR A 12 8.09 -15.55 -8.11
CA TYR A 12 7.09 -16.56 -8.43
C TYR A 12 5.77 -15.90 -8.80
N ALA A 13 4.92 -16.65 -9.51
CA ALA A 13 3.61 -16.20 -9.92
C ALA A 13 2.53 -16.94 -9.13
N VAL A 14 1.51 -16.21 -8.68
CA VAL A 14 0.32 -16.78 -8.03
C VAL A 14 -0.91 -15.99 -8.48
N GLU A 15 -2.01 -16.70 -8.69
CA GLU A 15 -3.30 -16.07 -8.97
C GLU A 15 -4.09 -15.92 -7.66
N LEU A 16 -4.53 -14.70 -7.37
CA LEU A 16 -5.36 -14.38 -6.22
C LEU A 16 -6.52 -13.47 -6.68
N ASN A 17 -7.76 -13.94 -6.51
CA ASN A 17 -8.97 -13.22 -6.94
C ASN A 17 -8.88 -12.74 -8.40
N LYS A 18 -8.58 -13.63 -9.34
CA LYS A 18 -8.44 -13.35 -10.79
C LYS A 18 -7.34 -12.33 -11.14
N THR A 19 -6.50 -11.98 -10.18
CA THR A 19 -5.33 -11.13 -10.39
C THR A 19 -4.07 -11.98 -10.29
N VAL A 20 -3.22 -11.90 -11.31
CA VAL A 20 -1.91 -12.55 -11.28
C VAL A 20 -0.93 -11.65 -10.56
N TRP A 21 -0.31 -12.18 -9.53
CA TRP A 21 0.74 -11.56 -8.74
C TRP A 21 2.07 -12.21 -9.12
N ILE A 22 3.06 -11.41 -9.46
CA ILE A 22 4.44 -11.87 -9.72
C ILE A 22 5.33 -11.13 -8.74
N ILE A 23 5.76 -11.81 -7.69
CA ILE A 23 6.39 -11.21 -6.52
C ILE A 23 7.65 -11.96 -6.10
N PRO A 24 8.56 -11.30 -5.37
CA PRO A 24 9.72 -11.96 -4.79
C PRO A 24 9.34 -13.15 -3.91
N ASN A 25 10.12 -14.21 -3.95
CA ASN A 25 9.85 -15.48 -3.25
C ASN A 25 9.94 -15.38 -1.71
N TYR A 26 10.47 -14.28 -1.16
CA TYR A 26 10.46 -14.02 0.27
C TYR A 26 9.14 -13.41 0.78
N TYR A 27 8.21 -12.99 -0.10
CA TYR A 27 6.83 -12.68 0.29
C TYR A 27 5.96 -13.90 0.08
N GLN A 28 5.31 -14.39 1.12
CA GLN A 28 4.51 -15.62 1.08
C GLN A 28 3.17 -15.46 1.79
N ASN A 29 2.34 -16.53 1.71
CA ASN A 29 1.03 -16.56 2.37
C ASN A 29 0.11 -15.40 1.98
N LEU A 30 0.02 -15.13 0.65
CA LEU A 30 -0.79 -14.04 0.13
C LEU A 30 -2.27 -14.24 0.46
N THR A 31 -2.87 -13.21 1.02
CA THR A 31 -4.33 -13.15 1.25
C THR A 31 -4.89 -11.84 0.69
N PRO A 32 -6.09 -11.87 0.04
CA PRO A 32 -6.66 -10.66 -0.52
C PRO A 32 -7.08 -9.70 0.58
N VAL A 33 -6.78 -8.41 0.39
CA VAL A 33 -7.21 -7.32 1.28
C VAL A 33 -8.29 -6.49 0.62
N GLY A 34 -8.05 -6.01 -0.60
CA GLY A 34 -9.03 -5.18 -1.30
C GLY A 34 -8.60 -4.76 -2.70
N THR A 35 -9.58 -4.26 -3.45
CA THR A 35 -9.37 -3.72 -4.80
C THR A 35 -10.01 -2.34 -4.88
N GLY A 36 -9.25 -1.37 -5.33
CA GLY A 36 -9.67 0.00 -5.54
C GLY A 36 -9.37 0.51 -6.95
N ALA A 37 -9.75 1.74 -7.22
CA ALA A 37 -9.54 2.39 -8.52
C ALA A 37 -8.07 2.45 -8.97
N TYR A 38 -7.14 2.41 -8.01
CA TYR A 38 -5.70 2.60 -8.25
C TYR A 38 -4.85 1.34 -8.12
N GLY A 39 -5.48 0.21 -7.82
CA GLY A 39 -4.78 -1.06 -7.71
C GLY A 39 -5.48 -2.05 -6.79
N THR A 40 -4.85 -3.20 -6.67
CA THR A 40 -5.28 -4.29 -5.80
C THR A 40 -4.25 -4.49 -4.70
N VAL A 41 -4.72 -4.78 -3.49
CA VAL A 41 -3.88 -5.00 -2.32
C VAL A 41 -4.05 -6.42 -1.80
N CYS A 42 -2.95 -7.07 -1.50
CA CYS A 42 -2.92 -8.32 -0.73
C CYS A 42 -2.06 -8.14 0.52
N ALA A 43 -2.36 -8.90 1.56
CA ALA A 43 -1.46 -9.11 2.68
C ALA A 43 -0.50 -10.25 2.34
N ALA A 44 0.70 -10.21 2.90
CA ALA A 44 1.71 -11.26 2.78
C ALA A 44 2.58 -11.30 4.03
N GLU A 45 3.34 -12.37 4.19
CA GLU A 45 4.39 -12.49 5.20
C GLU A 45 5.76 -12.33 4.56
N CYS A 46 6.57 -11.44 5.09
CA CYS A 46 7.96 -11.26 4.67
C CYS A 46 8.86 -12.25 5.43
N ARG A 47 9.39 -13.26 4.75
CA ARG A 47 10.28 -14.26 5.38
C ARG A 47 11.62 -13.70 5.86
N LEU A 48 12.02 -12.54 5.35
CA LEU A 48 13.28 -11.92 5.75
C LEU A 48 13.17 -11.23 7.10
N THR A 49 12.01 -10.66 7.42
CA THR A 49 11.78 -9.92 8.69
C THR A 49 10.82 -10.64 9.64
N GLY A 50 10.03 -11.59 9.15
CA GLY A 50 8.94 -12.23 9.90
C GLY A 50 7.66 -11.38 10.00
N GLU A 51 7.65 -10.19 9.40
CA GLU A 51 6.55 -9.23 9.53
C GLU A 51 5.45 -9.45 8.48
N LYS A 52 4.24 -9.07 8.85
CA LYS A 52 3.11 -9.00 7.91
C LYS A 52 3.15 -7.67 7.16
N VAL A 53 3.02 -7.75 5.85
CA VAL A 53 3.08 -6.59 4.95
C VAL A 53 1.84 -6.52 4.07
N ALA A 54 1.52 -5.31 3.60
CA ALA A 54 0.56 -5.06 2.55
C ALA A 54 1.31 -4.81 1.25
N ILE A 55 0.95 -5.54 0.19
CA ILE A 55 1.53 -5.38 -1.15
C ILE A 55 0.44 -4.82 -2.06
N LYS A 56 0.65 -3.61 -2.57
CA LYS A 56 -0.23 -2.96 -3.54
C LYS A 56 0.33 -3.16 -4.95
N LYS A 57 -0.43 -3.81 -5.81
CA LYS A 57 -0.18 -3.86 -7.26
C LYS A 57 -0.88 -2.68 -7.92
N PHE A 58 -0.13 -1.77 -8.54
CA PHE A 58 -0.71 -0.65 -9.27
C PHE A 58 -1.48 -1.12 -10.50
N SER A 59 -2.65 -0.52 -10.75
CA SER A 59 -3.47 -0.83 -11.92
C SER A 59 -2.93 -0.09 -13.14
N ARG A 60 -2.41 -0.84 -14.12
CA ARG A 60 -1.94 -0.33 -15.42
C ARG A 60 -1.14 0.96 -15.30
N PRO A 61 -0.06 0.99 -14.50
CA PRO A 61 0.66 2.23 -14.16
C PRO A 61 1.24 2.96 -15.37
N PHE A 62 1.42 2.29 -16.49
CA PHE A 62 2.01 2.84 -17.73
C PHE A 62 1.03 2.91 -18.91
N GLN A 63 -0.29 2.79 -18.66
CA GLN A 63 -1.31 2.87 -19.72
C GLN A 63 -1.29 4.24 -20.45
N SER A 64 -0.92 5.30 -19.76
CA SER A 64 -0.73 6.63 -20.34
C SER A 64 0.30 7.43 -19.55
N ALA A 65 0.79 8.54 -20.13
CA ALA A 65 1.69 9.46 -19.43
C ALA A 65 1.09 10.01 -18.12
N ILE A 66 -0.25 10.16 -18.05
CA ILE A 66 -0.95 10.61 -16.85
C ILE A 66 -0.85 9.55 -15.74
N HIS A 67 -1.08 8.27 -16.07
CA HIS A 67 -0.96 7.16 -15.11
C HIS A 67 0.48 7.01 -14.63
N ALA A 68 1.46 7.08 -15.53
CA ALA A 68 2.87 7.00 -15.19
C ALA A 68 3.31 8.14 -14.25
N LYS A 69 2.91 9.38 -14.54
CA LYS A 69 3.19 10.54 -13.68
C LYS A 69 2.54 10.40 -12.30
N ARG A 70 1.32 9.86 -12.23
CA ARG A 70 0.62 9.63 -10.97
C ARG A 70 1.33 8.59 -10.11
N THR A 71 1.65 7.43 -10.69
CA THR A 71 2.39 6.36 -10.01
C THR A 71 3.76 6.86 -9.52
N HIS A 72 4.50 7.55 -10.38
CA HIS A 72 5.79 8.13 -10.02
C HIS A 72 5.67 9.14 -8.87
N ARG A 73 4.65 10.02 -8.91
CA ARG A 73 4.41 11.00 -7.84
C ARG A 73 4.11 10.31 -6.51
N GLU A 74 3.21 9.30 -6.51
CA GLU A 74 2.86 8.54 -5.32
C GLU A 74 4.10 7.89 -4.70
N LEU A 75 4.87 7.16 -5.49
CA LEU A 75 6.09 6.50 -5.03
C LEU A 75 7.16 7.49 -4.54
N LYS A 76 7.36 8.60 -5.26
CA LYS A 76 8.32 9.63 -4.87
C LYS A 76 7.96 10.28 -3.54
N LEU A 77 6.67 10.60 -3.33
CA LEU A 77 6.19 11.17 -2.07
C LEU A 77 6.35 10.19 -0.92
N LEU A 78 5.88 8.94 -1.07
CA LEU A 78 5.99 7.92 -0.03
C LEU A 78 7.45 7.66 0.36
N ARG A 79 8.36 7.59 -0.62
CA ARG A 79 9.78 7.41 -0.35
C ARG A 79 10.42 8.56 0.45
N SER A 80 9.89 9.78 0.31
CA SER A 80 10.43 10.96 1.00
C SER A 80 9.84 11.18 2.39
N MET A 81 8.81 10.45 2.77
CA MET A 81 8.13 10.59 4.05
C MET A 81 8.71 9.64 5.09
N ASN A 82 8.90 10.17 6.31
CA ASN A 82 9.30 9.40 7.48
C ASN A 82 8.60 10.00 8.71
N HIS A 83 7.44 9.45 9.06
CA HIS A 83 6.65 9.93 10.19
C HIS A 83 5.73 8.81 10.71
N GLU A 84 5.55 8.70 12.01
CA GLU A 84 4.78 7.64 12.68
C GLU A 84 3.33 7.52 12.16
N ASN A 85 2.71 8.63 11.76
CA ASN A 85 1.32 8.68 11.30
C ASN A 85 1.21 8.85 9.76
N ILE A 86 2.22 8.45 9.02
CA ILE A 86 2.21 8.35 7.55
C ILE A 86 2.66 6.96 7.17
N ILE A 87 1.98 6.38 6.18
CA ILE A 87 2.34 5.04 5.70
C ILE A 87 3.79 5.00 5.19
N ASP A 88 4.57 4.05 5.66
CA ASP A 88 5.96 3.88 5.26
C ASP A 88 6.07 3.03 4.00
N MET A 89 7.03 3.37 3.15
CA MET A 89 7.44 2.53 2.03
C MET A 89 8.53 1.57 2.49
N LEU A 90 8.18 0.30 2.70
CA LEU A 90 9.13 -0.75 3.06
C LEU A 90 9.90 -1.24 1.85
N ASP A 91 9.23 -1.40 0.71
CA ASP A 91 9.84 -1.89 -0.52
C ASP A 91 9.05 -1.39 -1.75
N VAL A 92 9.72 -1.37 -2.89
CA VAL A 92 9.11 -1.17 -4.21
C VAL A 92 9.80 -2.10 -5.20
N PHE A 93 9.04 -2.86 -5.96
CA PHE A 93 9.62 -3.78 -6.91
C PHE A 93 8.79 -3.91 -8.20
N THR A 94 9.44 -4.48 -9.21
CA THR A 94 8.83 -4.89 -10.46
C THR A 94 9.35 -6.27 -10.86
N PRO A 95 8.50 -7.16 -11.40
CA PRO A 95 8.93 -8.41 -11.99
C PRO A 95 9.55 -8.23 -13.37
N ASP A 96 9.46 -7.03 -13.94
CA ASP A 96 9.96 -6.74 -15.27
C ASP A 96 11.48 -6.65 -15.30
N ILE A 97 12.11 -7.18 -16.37
CA ILE A 97 13.57 -7.33 -16.45
C ILE A 97 14.23 -6.00 -16.82
N ASN A 98 13.57 -5.19 -17.63
CA ASN A 98 14.12 -3.94 -18.12
C ASN A 98 13.06 -2.84 -18.24
N ALA A 99 13.52 -1.60 -18.36
CA ALA A 99 12.62 -0.43 -18.42
C ALA A 99 11.70 -0.43 -19.65
N ALA A 100 12.12 -1.01 -20.78
CA ALA A 100 11.32 -1.05 -21.99
C ALA A 100 10.14 -2.03 -21.89
N SER A 101 10.24 -3.03 -21.03
CA SER A 101 9.18 -4.01 -20.77
C SER A 101 8.38 -3.72 -19.51
N LEU A 102 8.57 -2.56 -18.86
CA LEU A 102 7.96 -2.22 -17.59
C LEU A 102 6.43 -2.13 -17.69
N GLN A 103 5.73 -3.02 -17.00
CA GLN A 103 4.27 -3.11 -16.99
C GLN A 103 3.69 -3.06 -15.58
N ASP A 104 4.28 -3.83 -14.66
CA ASP A 104 3.80 -3.98 -13.30
C ASP A 104 4.73 -3.29 -12.30
N VAL A 105 4.13 -2.55 -11.38
CA VAL A 105 4.82 -1.96 -10.22
C VAL A 105 4.08 -2.35 -8.97
N TYR A 106 4.84 -2.70 -7.94
CA TYR A 106 4.33 -3.09 -6.64
C TYR A 106 4.95 -2.20 -5.56
N PHE A 107 4.14 -1.82 -4.61
CA PHE A 107 4.51 -1.07 -3.43
C PHE A 107 4.24 -1.90 -2.18
N VAL A 108 5.15 -1.90 -1.22
CA VAL A 108 5.04 -2.65 0.03
C VAL A 108 5.06 -1.71 1.21
N SER A 109 4.13 -1.90 2.12
CA SER A 109 4.04 -1.20 3.40
C SER A 109 3.76 -2.16 4.54
N MET A 110 3.78 -1.68 5.79
CA MET A 110 3.23 -2.45 6.90
C MET A 110 1.77 -2.79 6.66
N LEU A 111 1.36 -3.99 7.07
CA LEU A 111 -0.06 -4.37 7.09
C LEU A 111 -0.72 -3.72 8.29
N MET A 112 -1.69 -2.85 8.03
CA MET A 112 -2.56 -2.28 9.05
C MET A 112 -3.80 -3.15 9.24
N GLY A 113 -4.48 -3.04 10.40
CA GLY A 113 -5.63 -3.87 10.72
C GLY A 113 -6.85 -3.60 9.85
N ALA A 114 -7.30 -2.36 9.78
CA ALA A 114 -8.46 -1.94 8.98
C ALA A 114 -8.40 -0.45 8.64
N ASP A 115 -9.22 -0.02 7.68
CA ASP A 115 -9.48 1.40 7.46
C ASP A 115 -10.51 1.92 8.48
N LEU A 116 -10.39 3.21 8.82
CA LEU A 116 -11.26 3.83 9.82
C LEU A 116 -12.75 3.82 9.41
N SER A 117 -13.06 3.86 8.11
CA SER A 117 -14.45 3.76 7.63
C SER A 117 -15.06 2.39 7.94
N SER A 118 -14.28 1.32 7.80
CA SER A 118 -14.69 -0.03 8.14
C SER A 118 -14.91 -0.19 9.65
N ILE A 119 -14.02 0.36 10.46
CA ILE A 119 -14.15 0.36 11.93
C ILE A 119 -15.43 1.08 12.36
N LEU A 120 -15.71 2.27 11.83
CA LEU A 120 -16.89 3.08 12.17
C LEU A 120 -18.23 2.42 11.78
N LYS A 121 -18.22 1.47 10.85
CA LYS A 121 -19.43 0.71 10.48
C LYS A 121 -19.80 -0.39 11.47
N ILE A 122 -18.82 -0.93 12.18
CA ILE A 122 -18.99 -2.12 13.03
C ILE A 122 -19.03 -1.77 14.52
N GLN A 123 -18.49 -0.61 14.91
CA GLN A 123 -18.47 -0.22 16.33
C GLN A 123 -18.51 1.30 16.51
N ARG A 124 -19.02 1.72 17.67
CA ARG A 124 -18.89 3.10 18.14
C ARG A 124 -17.55 3.26 18.86
N LEU A 125 -16.86 4.34 18.56
CA LEU A 125 -15.66 4.72 19.27
C LEU A 125 -16.02 5.55 20.53
N SER A 126 -15.29 5.35 21.61
CA SER A 126 -15.38 6.24 22.78
C SER A 126 -14.75 7.60 22.47
N ASP A 127 -15.06 8.60 23.27
CA ASP A 127 -14.49 9.94 23.13
C ASP A 127 -12.96 9.92 23.23
N ASP A 128 -12.40 9.09 24.10
CA ASP A 128 -10.94 8.91 24.23
C ASP A 128 -10.32 8.35 22.96
N HIS A 129 -10.96 7.33 22.35
CA HIS A 129 -10.49 6.79 21.07
C HIS A 129 -10.55 7.84 19.95
N ILE A 130 -11.64 8.60 19.87
CA ILE A 130 -11.80 9.68 18.90
C ILE A 130 -10.72 10.73 19.08
N GLN A 131 -10.48 11.18 20.31
CA GLN A 131 -9.46 12.17 20.63
C GLN A 131 -8.06 11.67 20.23
N PHE A 132 -7.73 10.42 20.55
CA PHE A 132 -6.44 9.82 20.23
C PHE A 132 -6.22 9.69 18.71
N LEU A 133 -7.23 9.21 17.97
CA LEU A 133 -7.15 9.09 16.51
C LEU A 133 -7.05 10.46 15.83
N VAL A 134 -7.86 11.45 16.26
CA VAL A 134 -7.80 12.82 15.72
C VAL A 134 -6.45 13.47 15.99
N TYR A 135 -5.87 13.25 17.17
CA TYR A 135 -4.53 13.74 17.50
C TYR A 135 -3.48 13.19 16.52
N GLN A 136 -3.53 11.89 16.22
CA GLN A 136 -2.62 11.27 15.28
C GLN A 136 -2.79 11.78 13.84
N ILE A 137 -4.05 11.99 13.40
CA ILE A 137 -4.35 12.63 12.10
C ILE A 137 -3.71 14.02 12.03
N LEU A 138 -3.89 14.84 13.07
CA LEU A 138 -3.33 16.19 13.13
C LEU A 138 -1.80 16.18 13.13
N ARG A 139 -1.16 15.21 13.79
CA ARG A 139 0.30 15.03 13.73
C ARG A 139 0.76 14.73 12.30
N GLY A 140 0.12 13.77 11.64
CA GLY A 140 0.42 13.44 10.23
C GLY A 140 0.22 14.62 9.29
N LEU A 141 -0.90 15.36 9.44
CA LEU A 141 -1.18 16.56 8.65
C LEU A 141 -0.15 17.67 8.90
N LYS A 142 0.24 17.91 10.16
CA LYS A 142 1.29 18.88 10.49
C LYS A 142 2.58 18.54 9.77
N TYR A 143 2.97 17.26 9.74
CA TYR A 143 4.17 16.81 9.06
C TYR A 143 4.11 17.09 7.56
N ILE A 144 3.08 16.64 6.85
CA ILE A 144 2.98 16.84 5.40
C ILE A 144 2.81 18.33 5.03
N HIS A 145 2.06 19.10 5.83
CA HIS A 145 1.90 20.55 5.59
C HIS A 145 3.21 21.32 5.78
N SER A 146 4.07 20.93 6.73
CA SER A 146 5.38 21.53 6.90
C SER A 146 6.29 21.34 5.69
N ALA A 147 6.05 20.28 4.90
CA ALA A 147 6.73 20.04 3.62
C ALA A 147 6.01 20.69 2.42
N GLY A 148 5.01 21.53 2.65
CA GLY A 148 4.23 22.19 1.59
C GLY A 148 3.29 21.24 0.84
N LEU A 149 3.00 20.04 1.38
CA LEU A 149 2.13 19.06 0.77
C LEU A 149 0.72 19.14 1.34
N ILE A 150 -0.29 18.97 0.49
CA ILE A 150 -1.70 18.91 0.85
C ILE A 150 -2.25 17.56 0.44
N HIS A 151 -2.92 16.84 1.36
CA HIS A 151 -3.44 15.50 1.14
C HIS A 151 -4.56 15.46 0.07
N ARG A 152 -5.51 16.37 0.09
CA ARG A 152 -6.62 16.60 -0.85
C ARG A 152 -7.69 15.49 -0.95
N ASP A 153 -7.51 14.35 -0.28
CA ASP A 153 -8.51 13.25 -0.24
C ASP A 153 -8.55 12.60 1.15
N LEU A 154 -8.52 13.44 2.21
CA LEU A 154 -8.61 12.95 3.59
C LEU A 154 -10.04 12.49 3.87
N LYS A 155 -10.17 11.21 4.18
CA LYS A 155 -11.45 10.56 4.52
C LYS A 155 -11.17 9.27 5.31
N PRO A 156 -12.14 8.77 6.08
CA PRO A 156 -11.94 7.58 6.92
C PRO A 156 -11.44 6.33 6.16
N SER A 157 -11.85 6.15 4.91
CA SER A 157 -11.39 5.02 4.10
C SER A 157 -9.93 5.12 3.61
N ASN A 158 -9.28 6.27 3.78
CA ASN A 158 -7.86 6.49 3.48
C ASN A 158 -7.00 6.57 4.74
N ILE A 159 -7.55 6.21 5.89
CA ILE A 159 -6.89 6.20 7.18
C ILE A 159 -6.86 4.76 7.66
N ALA A 160 -5.68 4.20 7.82
CA ALA A 160 -5.49 2.85 8.32
C ALA A 160 -5.19 2.87 9.82
N VAL A 161 -5.73 1.89 10.55
CA VAL A 161 -5.60 1.76 12.00
C VAL A 161 -5.24 0.31 12.32
N ASN A 162 -4.30 0.09 13.24
CA ASN A 162 -3.97 -1.24 13.75
C ASN A 162 -4.73 -1.56 15.04
N GLU A 163 -4.48 -2.75 15.62
CA GLU A 163 -5.13 -3.23 16.84
C GLU A 163 -4.79 -2.38 18.08
N ASP A 164 -3.65 -1.70 18.07
CA ASP A 164 -3.17 -0.81 19.13
C ASP A 164 -3.67 0.63 18.99
N CYS A 165 -4.62 0.87 18.07
CA CYS A 165 -5.14 2.20 17.71
C CYS A 165 -4.06 3.15 17.14
N GLU A 166 -2.96 2.63 16.64
CA GLU A 166 -2.00 3.42 15.87
C GLU A 166 -2.54 3.67 14.47
N LEU A 167 -2.39 4.92 14.00
CA LEU A 167 -2.97 5.41 12.76
C LEU A 167 -1.87 5.80 11.75
N LYS A 168 -2.12 5.42 10.51
CA LYS A 168 -1.31 5.86 9.36
C LYS A 168 -2.19 6.36 8.21
#